data_cd95dffc828691802a9cd54ad3525d63
#
_entry.id   cd95dffc828691802a9cd54ad3525d63
#
_cell.length_a   1.000
_cell.length_b   1.000
_cell.length_c   1.000
_cell.angle_alpha   90.00
_cell.angle_beta   90.00
_cell.angle_gamma   90.00
#
_symmetry.space_group_name_H-M   'P 1'
#
loop_
_entity.id
_entity.type
_entity.pdbx_description
1 polymer ?
#
loop_
_entity_poly.entity_id
_entity_poly.type
_entity_poly.pdbx_seq_one_letter_code
_entity_poly.pdbx_strand_id
1 'polypeptide(L)'
;MTGYGPDNLPYGVFSLADGVRRIGVRLDDTVVDLSPVDEVFRRPSLNALMAQGPAQWTHWRSVVRRHLDRRIPLADVDLHLPFEVADYTDFYSSEHHATRVGRILRPGQPALPPNWRHLPIGYHGRSATVVVSGTPIVRPRGQLGEGVFGPTRRLDIEAEVGFVVGVPGARIGTADFDRHVFGVVLVNDWSARDIQAWEYRPLGPFLAKSFATSISPWVVPLAALATRPAPVQDPVPHDYLRPAGHGYDLRLSVEWNDTVVSRPPFREMYWTAAQQLAHLTVNGASVRTGDLYASGTVSGPERDQAGCFLELTVDGTEPVKLADGSTRGYLADGDTVTIRGSAPGARGGTVALGEVRGTVVG
;
A
#
# COMPACT_ATOMS: atom_id res chain seq x y z
N MET A 1 -19.79 -3.93 -12.96
CA MET A 1 -19.29 -5.09 -12.21
C MET A 1 -18.37 -4.56 -11.13
N THR A 2 -18.49 -5.03 -9.89
CA THR A 2 -17.79 -4.49 -8.71
C THR A 2 -16.28 -4.72 -8.69
N GLY A 3 -15.72 -5.51 -9.64
CA GLY A 3 -14.31 -5.93 -9.62
C GLY A 3 -13.99 -7.02 -8.58
N TYR A 4 -14.97 -7.52 -7.85
CA TYR A 4 -14.85 -8.60 -6.86
C TYR A 4 -15.47 -9.91 -7.35
N GLY A 5 -15.46 -10.16 -8.64
CA GLY A 5 -15.93 -11.41 -9.23
C GLY A 5 -15.01 -12.62 -8.94
N PRO A 6 -15.37 -13.83 -9.44
CA PRO A 6 -14.66 -15.08 -9.17
C PRO A 6 -13.21 -15.14 -9.69
N ASP A 7 -12.80 -14.19 -10.52
CA ASP A 7 -11.43 -14.09 -11.00
C ASP A 7 -10.53 -13.28 -10.07
N ASN A 8 -11.12 -12.45 -9.19
CA ASN A 8 -10.40 -11.72 -8.16
C ASN A 8 -10.17 -12.58 -6.92
N LEU A 9 -11.24 -12.81 -6.12
CA LEU A 9 -11.22 -13.54 -4.86
C LEU A 9 -10.06 -13.13 -3.93
N PRO A 10 -10.01 -11.86 -3.48
CA PRO A 10 -8.98 -11.43 -2.56
C PRO A 10 -9.23 -12.06 -1.19
N TYR A 11 -8.15 -12.47 -0.53
CA TYR A 11 -8.20 -13.07 0.80
C TYR A 11 -8.24 -12.02 1.90
N GLY A 12 -9.00 -12.28 2.96
CA GLY A 12 -9.06 -11.45 4.14
C GLY A 12 -9.32 -12.27 5.40
N VAL A 13 -9.24 -11.60 6.53
CA VAL A 13 -9.57 -12.17 7.85
C VAL A 13 -10.81 -11.46 8.38
N PHE A 14 -11.79 -12.23 8.81
CA PHE A 14 -13.04 -11.71 9.33
C PHE A 14 -13.48 -12.47 10.59
N SER A 15 -14.38 -11.88 11.37
CA SER A 15 -15.12 -12.55 12.44
C SER A 15 -16.61 -12.23 12.33
N LEU A 16 -17.41 -13.11 12.92
CA LEU A 16 -18.83 -12.89 13.18
C LEU A 16 -19.02 -12.38 14.63
N ALA A 17 -20.26 -12.32 15.09
CA ALA A 17 -20.58 -11.98 16.48
C ALA A 17 -19.91 -12.89 17.52
N ASP A 18 -19.41 -14.07 17.11
CA ASP A 18 -18.64 -14.98 17.95
C ASP A 18 -17.21 -14.50 18.26
N GLY A 19 -16.74 -13.45 17.56
CA GLY A 19 -15.40 -12.89 17.69
C GLY A 19 -14.27 -13.78 17.16
N VAL A 20 -14.59 -14.99 16.62
CA VAL A 20 -13.60 -15.94 16.14
C VAL A 20 -13.10 -15.53 14.76
N ARG A 21 -11.81 -15.17 14.67
CA ARG A 21 -11.16 -14.80 13.41
C ARG A 21 -10.94 -16.02 12.53
N ARG A 22 -11.26 -15.87 11.24
CA ARG A 22 -11.10 -16.90 10.22
C ARG A 22 -10.84 -16.28 8.85
N ILE A 23 -10.32 -17.08 7.93
CA ILE A 23 -9.99 -16.63 6.58
C ILE A 23 -11.19 -16.82 5.66
N GLY A 24 -11.45 -15.78 4.86
CA GLY A 24 -12.42 -15.81 3.77
C GLY A 24 -11.89 -15.10 2.53
N VAL A 25 -12.67 -15.16 1.46
CA VAL A 25 -12.43 -14.34 0.26
C VAL A 25 -13.63 -13.45 0.01
N ARG A 26 -13.38 -12.26 -0.52
CA ARG A 26 -14.44 -11.36 -0.95
C ARG A 26 -14.99 -11.79 -2.31
N LEU A 27 -16.30 -11.87 -2.41
CA LEU A 27 -17.04 -12.07 -3.65
C LEU A 27 -18.22 -11.09 -3.67
N ASP A 28 -18.17 -10.10 -4.57
CA ASP A 28 -19.10 -8.97 -4.62
C ASP A 28 -19.23 -8.26 -3.25
N ASP A 29 -20.43 -8.18 -2.68
CA ASP A 29 -20.71 -7.57 -1.37
C ASP A 29 -20.80 -8.62 -0.24
N THR A 30 -20.12 -9.76 -0.42
CA THR A 30 -20.11 -10.85 0.55
C THR A 30 -18.69 -11.32 0.86
N VAL A 31 -18.53 -11.92 2.05
CA VAL A 31 -17.38 -12.78 2.38
C VAL A 31 -17.80 -14.23 2.21
N VAL A 32 -17.00 -15.00 1.51
CA VAL A 32 -17.13 -16.46 1.46
C VAL A 32 -16.32 -17.04 2.61
N ASP A 33 -16.99 -17.70 3.55
CA ASP A 33 -16.35 -18.39 4.67
C ASP A 33 -15.65 -19.67 4.20
N LEU A 34 -14.33 -19.70 4.27
CA LEU A 34 -13.50 -20.84 3.87
C LEU A 34 -13.17 -21.79 5.03
N SER A 35 -13.55 -21.47 6.27
CA SER A 35 -13.19 -22.27 7.46
C SER A 35 -13.63 -23.73 7.42
N PRO A 36 -14.72 -24.13 6.69
CA PRO A 36 -15.07 -25.55 6.55
C PRO A 36 -14.27 -26.29 5.48
N VAL A 37 -13.54 -25.57 4.61
CA VAL A 37 -12.84 -26.16 3.46
C VAL A 37 -11.57 -26.87 3.90
N ASP A 38 -10.80 -26.21 4.79
CA ASP A 38 -9.56 -26.76 5.33
C ASP A 38 -9.18 -26.06 6.66
N GLU A 39 -8.35 -26.72 7.47
CA GLU A 39 -7.87 -26.17 8.75
C GLU A 39 -7.07 -24.87 8.59
N VAL A 40 -6.34 -24.71 7.48
CA VAL A 40 -5.56 -23.51 7.21
C VAL A 40 -6.43 -22.25 7.19
N PHE A 41 -7.69 -22.36 6.77
CA PHE A 41 -8.64 -21.23 6.73
C PHE A 41 -9.30 -20.92 8.09
N ARG A 42 -9.07 -21.75 9.11
CA ARG A 42 -9.48 -21.49 10.51
C ARG A 42 -8.45 -20.65 11.28
N ARG A 43 -7.32 -20.34 10.66
CA ARG A 43 -6.29 -19.53 11.29
C ARG A 43 -6.72 -18.07 11.40
N PRO A 44 -6.27 -17.34 12.45
CA PRO A 44 -6.65 -15.93 12.67
C PRO A 44 -5.89 -14.94 11.78
N SER A 45 -5.00 -15.42 10.92
CA SER A 45 -4.21 -14.61 9.97
C SER A 45 -3.84 -15.42 8.73
N LEU A 46 -3.50 -14.73 7.63
CA LEU A 46 -3.06 -15.35 6.38
C LEU A 46 -1.64 -15.95 6.44
N ASN A 47 -0.86 -15.68 7.48
CA ASN A 47 0.56 -16.05 7.53
C ASN A 47 0.78 -17.54 7.26
N ALA A 48 0.00 -18.43 7.89
CA ALA A 48 0.10 -19.88 7.68
C ALA A 48 -0.23 -20.31 6.24
N LEU A 49 -1.19 -19.65 5.58
CA LEU A 49 -1.54 -19.88 4.17
C LEU A 49 -0.41 -19.38 3.26
N MET A 50 0.09 -18.17 3.50
CA MET A 50 1.12 -17.54 2.69
C MET A 50 2.45 -18.31 2.74
N ALA A 51 2.82 -18.83 3.91
CA ALA A 51 4.05 -19.60 4.12
C ALA A 51 4.12 -20.90 3.31
N GLN A 52 2.98 -21.41 2.79
CA GLN A 52 2.95 -22.66 2.02
C GLN A 52 3.55 -22.56 0.62
N GLY A 53 3.76 -21.36 0.09
CA GLY A 53 4.44 -21.10 -1.17
C GLY A 53 3.58 -21.27 -2.43
N PRO A 54 4.14 -20.95 -3.62
CA PRO A 54 3.39 -20.75 -4.87
C PRO A 54 2.57 -21.95 -5.34
N ALA A 55 3.08 -23.16 -5.15
CA ALA A 55 2.36 -24.38 -5.54
C ALA A 55 1.05 -24.51 -4.74
N GLN A 56 1.09 -24.26 -3.43
CA GLN A 56 -0.07 -24.30 -2.57
C GLN A 56 -0.98 -23.10 -2.80
N TRP A 57 -0.46 -21.91 -3.08
CA TRP A 57 -1.27 -20.75 -3.46
C TRP A 57 -2.13 -21.04 -4.69
N THR A 58 -1.52 -21.67 -5.70
CA THR A 58 -2.24 -22.10 -6.92
C THR A 58 -3.29 -23.17 -6.61
N HIS A 59 -2.95 -24.16 -5.78
CA HIS A 59 -3.87 -25.21 -5.32
C HIS A 59 -5.06 -24.57 -4.60
N TRP A 60 -4.84 -23.76 -3.58
CA TRP A 60 -5.91 -23.13 -2.79
C TRP A 60 -6.78 -22.22 -3.64
N ARG A 61 -6.19 -21.45 -4.55
CA ARG A 61 -6.98 -20.63 -5.47
C ARG A 61 -7.94 -21.48 -6.34
N SER A 62 -7.51 -22.65 -6.77
CA SER A 62 -8.36 -23.60 -7.49
C SER A 62 -9.44 -24.20 -6.59
N VAL A 63 -9.12 -24.56 -5.35
CA VAL A 63 -10.07 -25.09 -4.37
C VAL A 63 -11.13 -24.04 -4.05
N VAL A 64 -10.73 -22.83 -3.68
CA VAL A 64 -11.63 -21.71 -3.30
C VAL A 64 -12.67 -21.44 -4.39
N ARG A 65 -12.27 -21.44 -5.67
CA ARG A 65 -13.20 -21.24 -6.79
C ARG A 65 -14.35 -22.26 -6.86
N ARG A 66 -14.22 -23.41 -6.24
CA ARG A 66 -15.25 -24.46 -6.18
C ARG A 66 -16.10 -24.40 -4.92
N HIS A 67 -15.76 -23.52 -3.97
CA HIS A 67 -16.40 -23.42 -2.65
C HIS A 67 -16.89 -21.98 -2.41
N LEU A 68 -17.74 -21.46 -3.29
CA LEU A 68 -18.23 -20.08 -3.22
C LEU A 68 -19.67 -19.96 -2.67
N ASP A 69 -20.17 -21.03 -2.02
CA ASP A 69 -21.58 -21.11 -1.63
C ASP A 69 -21.87 -20.44 -0.27
N ARG A 70 -20.90 -20.47 0.66
CA ARG A 70 -21.08 -19.93 2.02
C ARG A 70 -20.81 -18.43 2.07
N ARG A 71 -21.76 -17.66 1.55
CA ARG A 71 -21.68 -16.21 1.44
C ARG A 71 -22.31 -15.53 2.65
N ILE A 72 -21.60 -14.63 3.26
CA ILE A 72 -22.04 -13.80 4.39
C ILE A 72 -21.97 -12.34 3.94
N PRO A 73 -23.04 -11.54 4.12
CA PRO A 73 -22.99 -10.12 3.78
C PRO A 73 -21.82 -9.41 4.47
N LEU A 74 -21.14 -8.50 3.76
CA LEU A 74 -20.05 -7.71 4.35
C LEU A 74 -20.50 -6.89 5.56
N ALA A 75 -21.76 -6.49 5.60
CA ALA A 75 -22.34 -5.74 6.72
C ALA A 75 -22.46 -6.56 8.02
N ASP A 76 -22.38 -7.89 7.93
CA ASP A 76 -22.56 -8.80 9.06
C ASP A 76 -21.25 -9.34 9.61
N VAL A 77 -20.10 -8.81 9.14
CA VAL A 77 -18.76 -9.25 9.56
C VAL A 77 -17.89 -8.09 10.00
N ASP A 78 -17.02 -8.35 10.97
CA ASP A 78 -15.91 -7.48 11.31
C ASP A 78 -14.67 -7.90 10.51
N LEU A 79 -14.05 -6.95 9.81
CA LEU A 79 -12.82 -7.17 9.06
C LEU A 79 -11.59 -6.83 9.93
N HIS A 80 -10.55 -7.63 9.82
CA HIS A 80 -9.33 -7.50 10.59
C HIS A 80 -8.11 -7.29 9.69
N LEU A 81 -6.94 -7.00 10.29
CA LEU A 81 -5.66 -7.09 9.57
C LEU A 81 -5.57 -8.48 8.94
N PRO A 82 -5.33 -8.57 7.62
CA PRO A 82 -5.37 -9.85 6.92
C PRO A 82 -4.19 -10.76 7.28
N PHE A 83 -3.09 -10.18 7.73
CA PHE A 83 -1.89 -10.89 8.17
C PHE A 83 -1.21 -10.16 9.33
N GLU A 84 -0.40 -10.89 10.08
CA GLU A 84 0.50 -10.32 11.08
C GLU A 84 1.68 -9.69 10.34
N VAL A 85 1.81 -8.36 10.46
CA VAL A 85 2.89 -7.61 9.81
C VAL A 85 4.18 -7.83 10.59
N ALA A 86 5.08 -8.66 10.04
CA ALA A 86 6.30 -9.05 10.72
C ALA A 86 7.36 -7.94 10.68
N ASP A 87 7.46 -7.24 9.53
CA ASP A 87 8.28 -6.05 9.34
C ASP A 87 7.61 -5.13 8.31
N TYR A 88 8.02 -3.86 8.29
CA TYR A 88 7.52 -2.86 7.33
C TYR A 88 8.66 -2.05 6.76
N THR A 89 8.75 -2.01 5.44
CA THR A 89 9.68 -1.15 4.71
C THR A 89 8.89 -0.31 3.72
N ASP A 90 9.17 0.98 3.68
CA ASP A 90 8.59 1.88 2.71
C ASP A 90 9.66 2.39 1.74
N PHE A 91 9.31 2.40 0.44
CA PHE A 91 10.17 2.83 -0.64
C PHE A 91 9.78 4.23 -1.15
N TYR A 92 10.58 4.74 -2.08
CA TYR A 92 10.42 6.07 -2.67
C TYR A 92 10.53 5.97 -4.20
N SER A 93 9.64 5.16 -4.81
CA SER A 93 9.85 4.62 -6.16
C SER A 93 9.19 5.39 -7.30
N SER A 94 8.41 6.45 -7.01
CA SER A 94 7.83 7.32 -8.02
C SER A 94 8.76 8.50 -8.34
N GLU A 95 9.23 8.60 -9.59
CA GLU A 95 10.04 9.75 -10.03
C GLU A 95 9.25 11.06 -9.98
N HIS A 96 7.96 11.01 -10.33
CA HIS A 96 7.08 12.17 -10.28
C HIS A 96 6.93 12.70 -8.86
N HIS A 97 6.64 11.83 -7.90
CA HIS A 97 6.56 12.17 -6.48
C HIS A 97 7.89 12.72 -5.97
N ALA A 98 8.98 11.97 -6.17
CA ALA A 98 10.30 12.35 -5.68
C ALA A 98 10.76 13.72 -6.21
N THR A 99 10.46 14.01 -7.47
CA THR A 99 10.79 15.28 -8.12
C THR A 99 9.98 16.44 -7.53
N ARG A 100 8.66 16.28 -7.38
CA ARG A 100 7.80 17.35 -6.83
C ARG A 100 8.12 17.63 -5.37
N VAL A 101 8.20 16.60 -4.55
CA VAL A 101 8.57 16.73 -3.13
C VAL A 101 9.97 17.33 -2.98
N GLY A 102 10.90 16.91 -3.83
CA GLY A 102 12.23 17.48 -3.85
C GLY A 102 12.25 18.99 -4.11
N ARG A 103 11.46 19.47 -5.08
CA ARG A 103 11.31 20.89 -5.37
C ARG A 103 10.68 21.67 -4.22
N ILE A 104 9.70 21.07 -3.52
CA ILE A 104 9.02 21.69 -2.38
C ILE A 104 9.94 21.76 -1.16
N LEU A 105 10.56 20.65 -0.76
CA LEU A 105 11.32 20.53 0.49
C LEU A 105 12.78 21.02 0.37
N ARG A 106 13.32 21.10 -0.86
CA ARG A 106 14.72 21.49 -1.12
C ARG A 106 14.81 22.52 -2.25
N PRO A 107 14.16 23.68 -2.11
CA PRO A 107 14.24 24.73 -3.14
C PRO A 107 15.70 25.13 -3.40
N GLY A 108 16.08 25.28 -4.67
CA GLY A 108 17.43 25.63 -5.08
C GLY A 108 18.45 24.47 -5.10
N GLN A 109 18.02 23.25 -4.79
CA GLN A 109 18.84 22.04 -4.90
C GLN A 109 18.30 21.13 -6.03
N PRO A 110 19.11 20.14 -6.52
CA PRO A 110 18.58 19.13 -7.43
C PRO A 110 17.33 18.45 -6.83
N ALA A 111 16.26 18.33 -7.64
CA ALA A 111 15.01 17.78 -7.16
C ALA A 111 15.14 16.32 -6.71
N LEU A 112 15.91 15.52 -7.47
CA LEU A 112 16.22 14.13 -7.11
C LEU A 112 17.58 14.05 -6.41
N PRO A 113 17.71 13.22 -5.36
CA PRO A 113 19.02 12.83 -4.83
C PRO A 113 19.87 12.14 -5.91
N PRO A 114 21.20 12.26 -5.88
CA PRO A 114 22.07 11.70 -6.94
C PRO A 114 21.98 10.19 -7.08
N ASN A 115 21.63 9.46 -6.02
CA ASN A 115 21.47 8.01 -6.01
C ASN A 115 20.05 7.53 -6.39
N TRP A 116 19.08 8.42 -6.56
CA TRP A 116 17.68 8.04 -6.71
C TRP A 116 17.41 7.15 -7.93
N ARG A 117 18.06 7.46 -9.08
CA ARG A 117 17.93 6.65 -10.31
C ARG A 117 18.86 5.44 -10.37
N HIS A 118 19.66 5.19 -9.30
CA HIS A 118 20.62 4.10 -9.25
C HIS A 118 20.21 2.97 -8.32
N LEU A 119 19.34 3.26 -7.35
CA LEU A 119 18.82 2.27 -6.41
C LEU A 119 17.44 2.67 -5.88
N PRO A 120 16.55 1.72 -5.54
CA PRO A 120 15.32 2.00 -4.83
C PRO A 120 15.63 2.50 -3.42
N ILE A 121 15.40 3.80 -3.17
CA ILE A 121 15.55 4.37 -1.82
C ILE A 121 14.38 3.90 -0.97
N GLY A 122 14.65 3.46 0.26
CA GLY A 122 13.64 3.04 1.22
C GLY A 122 14.09 3.30 2.66
N TYR A 123 13.15 3.19 3.59
CA TYR A 123 13.39 3.26 5.03
C TYR A 123 12.61 2.17 5.76
N HIS A 124 13.10 1.78 6.94
CA HIS A 124 12.37 0.85 7.80
C HIS A 124 11.29 1.61 8.55
N GLY A 125 10.03 1.28 8.23
CA GLY A 125 8.86 1.79 8.90
C GLY A 125 8.57 1.04 10.21
N ARG A 126 7.49 1.41 10.88
CA ARG A 126 7.07 0.77 12.14
C ARG A 126 5.93 -0.21 11.87
N SER A 127 6.22 -1.50 11.87
CA SER A 127 5.22 -2.56 11.66
C SER A 127 4.13 -2.58 12.75
N ALA A 128 4.46 -2.22 13.99
CA ALA A 128 3.53 -2.22 15.11
C ALA A 128 2.38 -1.19 15.01
N THR A 129 2.49 -0.21 14.12
CA THR A 129 1.46 0.81 13.89
C THR A 129 0.76 0.66 12.53
N VAL A 130 0.95 -0.48 11.88
CA VAL A 130 0.13 -0.87 10.73
C VAL A 130 -1.25 -1.27 11.24
N VAL A 131 -2.29 -0.62 10.71
CA VAL A 131 -3.69 -0.79 11.13
C VAL A 131 -4.58 -1.14 9.95
N VAL A 132 -5.71 -1.78 10.21
CA VAL A 132 -6.69 -2.10 9.17
C VAL A 132 -7.48 -0.85 8.77
N SER A 133 -7.89 -0.79 7.51
CA SER A 133 -8.83 0.20 6.97
C SER A 133 -10.05 0.39 7.90
N GLY A 134 -10.45 1.63 8.13
CA GLY A 134 -11.53 1.99 9.04
C GLY A 134 -11.08 2.36 10.47
N THR A 135 -9.84 2.07 10.83
CA THR A 135 -9.27 2.52 12.11
C THR A 135 -9.16 4.05 12.15
N PRO A 136 -9.69 4.73 13.19
CA PRO A 136 -9.51 6.16 13.36
C PRO A 136 -8.03 6.56 13.48
N ILE A 137 -7.67 7.68 12.88
CA ILE A 137 -6.29 8.18 12.85
C ILE A 137 -6.16 9.35 13.82
N VAL A 138 -5.50 9.08 14.94
CA VAL A 138 -5.22 10.13 15.93
C VAL A 138 -4.18 11.09 15.37
N ARG A 139 -4.48 12.40 15.42
CA ARG A 139 -3.54 13.44 14.97
C ARG A 139 -2.25 13.37 15.76
N PRO A 140 -1.09 13.09 15.13
CA PRO A 140 0.15 12.93 15.86
C PRO A 140 0.68 14.26 16.39
N ARG A 141 1.48 14.17 17.45
CA ARG A 141 2.18 15.29 18.07
C ARG A 141 3.68 15.08 17.97
N GLY A 142 4.42 16.15 17.78
CA GLY A 142 5.88 16.11 17.68
C GLY A 142 6.48 17.49 17.74
N GLN A 143 7.79 17.54 17.52
CA GLN A 143 8.48 18.82 17.33
C GLN A 143 8.21 19.35 15.91
N LEU A 144 7.75 20.58 15.82
CA LEU A 144 7.40 21.26 14.56
C LEU A 144 8.47 22.25 14.12
N GLY A 145 9.48 22.46 14.96
CA GLY A 145 10.57 23.39 14.82
C GLY A 145 11.30 23.59 16.14
N GLU A 146 12.33 24.45 16.18
CA GLU A 146 13.09 24.76 17.39
C GLU A 146 12.16 25.32 18.49
N GLY A 147 12.11 24.63 19.63
CA GLY A 147 11.28 25.01 20.78
C GLY A 147 9.76 24.90 20.59
N VAL A 148 9.29 24.35 19.46
CA VAL A 148 7.86 24.22 19.15
C VAL A 148 7.45 22.75 19.18
N PHE A 149 6.58 22.39 20.13
CA PHE A 149 5.99 21.05 20.25
C PHE A 149 4.46 21.14 20.21
N GLY A 150 3.81 20.25 19.46
CA GLY A 150 2.34 20.24 19.37
C GLY A 150 1.80 19.22 18.38
N PRO A 151 0.48 19.23 18.14
CA PRO A 151 -0.13 18.43 17.09
C PRO A 151 0.31 18.94 15.72
N THR A 152 0.50 18.01 14.77
CA THR A 152 0.82 18.39 13.37
C THR A 152 -0.28 19.28 12.78
N ARG A 153 0.15 20.30 12.05
CA ARG A 153 -0.72 21.22 11.29
C ARG A 153 -0.78 20.84 9.82
N ARG A 154 0.06 19.87 9.39
CA ARG A 154 0.21 19.43 8.01
C ARG A 154 0.09 17.91 7.93
N LEU A 155 -1.08 17.40 8.40
CA LEU A 155 -1.38 15.98 8.29
C LEU A 155 -1.79 15.66 6.85
N ASP A 156 -1.11 14.68 6.26
CA ASP A 156 -1.20 14.27 4.86
C ASP A 156 -1.39 12.77 4.75
N ILE A 157 -1.64 12.31 3.55
CA ILE A 157 -1.69 10.89 3.15
C ILE A 157 -0.58 10.57 2.15
N GLU A 158 -0.29 9.30 1.97
CA GLU A 158 0.40 8.79 0.79
C GLU A 158 -0.32 7.56 0.26
N ALA A 159 -0.86 7.69 -0.97
CA ALA A 159 -1.56 6.60 -1.64
C ALA A 159 -0.54 5.64 -2.27
N GLU A 160 -0.52 4.40 -1.81
CA GLU A 160 0.51 3.41 -2.13
C GLU A 160 -0.04 2.03 -2.39
N VAL A 161 0.83 1.18 -2.93
CA VAL A 161 0.62 -0.27 -3.07
C VAL A 161 1.64 -1.00 -2.22
N GLY A 162 1.15 -1.85 -1.32
CA GLY A 162 1.98 -2.74 -0.51
C GLY A 162 2.07 -4.13 -1.11
N PHE A 163 3.22 -4.76 -1.00
CA PHE A 163 3.50 -6.13 -1.42
C PHE A 163 3.77 -6.99 -0.19
N VAL A 164 3.07 -8.12 -0.12
CA VAL A 164 3.07 -9.00 1.06
C VAL A 164 3.95 -10.21 0.79
N VAL A 165 5.01 -10.36 1.59
CA VAL A 165 5.91 -11.51 1.49
C VAL A 165 5.22 -12.76 2.05
N GLY A 166 5.13 -13.79 1.23
CA GLY A 166 4.61 -15.11 1.61
C GLY A 166 5.71 -16.08 1.99
N VAL A 167 6.74 -16.18 1.17
CA VAL A 167 7.86 -17.13 1.38
C VAL A 167 9.12 -16.39 1.82
N PRO A 168 9.71 -16.77 2.95
CA PRO A 168 10.95 -16.17 3.43
C PRO A 168 12.13 -16.34 2.43
N GLY A 169 13.10 -15.43 2.49
CA GLY A 169 14.28 -15.52 1.66
C GLY A 169 15.30 -14.41 1.96
N ALA A 170 16.47 -14.54 1.34
CA ALA A 170 17.53 -13.55 1.34
C ALA A 170 18.23 -13.57 -0.02
N ARG A 171 18.83 -12.46 -0.44
CA ARG A 171 19.47 -12.31 -1.76
C ARG A 171 18.53 -12.72 -2.91
N ILE A 172 17.28 -12.27 -2.83
CA ILE A 172 16.23 -12.58 -3.80
C ILE A 172 16.48 -11.77 -5.07
N GLY A 173 16.63 -12.46 -6.20
CA GLY A 173 16.76 -11.82 -7.50
C GLY A 173 15.42 -11.30 -8.02
N THR A 174 15.45 -10.33 -8.95
CA THR A 174 14.22 -9.79 -9.57
C THR A 174 13.38 -10.87 -10.27
N ALA A 175 14.02 -11.94 -10.78
CA ALA A 175 13.34 -13.08 -11.41
C ALA A 175 12.60 -14.00 -10.43
N ASP A 176 12.91 -13.94 -9.14
CA ASP A 176 12.31 -14.78 -8.11
C ASP A 176 11.13 -14.11 -7.38
N PHE A 177 10.78 -12.89 -7.75
CA PHE A 177 9.72 -12.09 -7.11
C PHE A 177 8.43 -12.88 -6.88
N ASP A 178 7.89 -13.53 -7.92
CA ASP A 178 6.62 -14.29 -7.85
C ASP A 178 6.70 -15.53 -6.95
N ARG A 179 7.91 -15.96 -6.57
CA ARG A 179 8.12 -17.09 -5.65
C ARG A 179 8.02 -16.66 -4.18
N HIS A 180 8.25 -15.39 -3.91
CA HIS A 180 8.30 -14.85 -2.55
C HIS A 180 7.09 -14.00 -2.19
N VAL A 181 6.50 -13.28 -3.14
CA VAL A 181 5.39 -12.36 -2.88
C VAL A 181 4.05 -13.02 -3.15
N PHE A 182 3.18 -13.04 -2.14
CA PHE A 182 1.86 -13.65 -2.22
C PHE A 182 0.86 -12.76 -2.96
N GLY A 183 0.86 -11.46 -2.66
CA GLY A 183 -0.15 -10.56 -3.20
C GLY A 183 0.10 -9.11 -2.84
N VAL A 184 -0.89 -8.28 -3.18
CA VAL A 184 -0.87 -6.83 -2.97
C VAL A 184 -1.99 -6.38 -2.04
N VAL A 185 -1.74 -5.28 -1.33
CA VAL A 185 -2.72 -4.51 -0.57
C VAL A 185 -2.64 -3.04 -0.95
N LEU A 186 -3.71 -2.27 -0.77
CA LEU A 186 -3.61 -0.81 -0.76
C LEU A 186 -3.04 -0.35 0.57
N VAL A 187 -2.27 0.73 0.53
CA VAL A 187 -1.65 1.34 1.70
C VAL A 187 -1.94 2.83 1.71
N ASN A 188 -2.15 3.38 2.89
CA ASN A 188 -2.06 4.81 3.16
C ASN A 188 -0.99 5.02 4.24
N ASP A 189 0.16 5.59 3.84
CA ASP A 189 1.21 6.00 4.78
C ASP A 189 0.93 7.42 5.28
N TRP A 190 0.24 7.52 6.43
CA TRP A 190 -0.13 8.78 7.04
C TRP A 190 1.11 9.60 7.41
N SER A 191 1.13 10.86 7.02
CA SER A 191 2.35 11.69 7.04
C SER A 191 2.13 13.02 7.75
N ALA A 192 2.92 13.28 8.80
CA ALA A 192 2.94 14.58 9.47
C ALA A 192 4.05 15.45 8.87
N ARG A 193 3.75 16.26 7.85
CA ARG A 193 4.75 16.92 7.00
C ARG A 193 5.61 17.95 7.73
N ASP A 194 5.07 18.66 8.68
CA ASP A 194 5.83 19.62 9.49
C ASP A 194 6.79 18.92 10.46
N ILE A 195 6.38 17.83 11.09
CA ILE A 195 7.27 16.97 11.91
C ILE A 195 8.34 16.36 10.99
N GLN A 196 7.96 15.84 9.81
CA GLN A 196 8.90 15.29 8.84
C GLN A 196 9.97 16.31 8.42
N ALA A 197 9.56 17.52 8.09
CA ALA A 197 10.50 18.58 7.66
C ALA A 197 11.54 18.92 8.72
N TRP A 198 11.19 18.83 10.00
CA TRP A 198 12.08 19.11 11.12
C TRP A 198 13.04 17.93 11.42
N GLU A 199 12.56 16.69 11.40
CA GLU A 199 13.31 15.54 11.91
C GLU A 199 14.07 14.71 10.86
N TYR A 200 13.71 14.80 9.56
CA TYR A 200 14.15 13.80 8.57
C TYR A 200 15.67 13.79 8.31
N ARG A 201 16.39 14.83 8.67
CA ARG A 201 17.85 14.87 8.54
C ARG A 201 18.53 14.55 9.88
N PRO A 202 19.58 13.71 9.88
CA PRO A 202 20.27 13.09 8.74
C PRO A 202 19.79 11.68 8.37
N LEU A 203 18.90 11.03 9.14
CA LEU A 203 18.62 9.59 9.03
C LEU A 203 17.33 9.23 8.28
N GLY A 204 16.54 10.19 7.86
CA GLY A 204 15.26 9.98 7.20
C GLY A 204 14.06 10.16 8.14
N PRO A 205 12.82 9.88 7.67
CA PRO A 205 11.61 10.09 8.46
C PRO A 205 11.55 9.12 9.66
N PHE A 206 10.94 9.58 10.76
CA PHE A 206 10.80 8.79 11.99
C PHE A 206 9.40 8.95 12.59
N LEU A 207 9.18 9.90 13.53
CA LEU A 207 7.86 10.10 14.17
C LEU A 207 6.79 10.53 13.18
N ALA A 208 7.18 11.28 12.15
CA ALA A 208 6.27 11.76 11.11
C ALA A 208 5.59 10.65 10.30
N LYS A 209 6.15 9.44 10.32
CA LYS A 209 5.75 8.27 9.52
C LYS A 209 5.44 7.04 10.36
N SER A 210 5.61 7.08 11.68
CA SER A 210 5.51 5.91 12.54
C SER A 210 4.25 5.86 13.41
N PHE A 211 3.33 6.83 13.28
CA PHE A 211 2.13 6.89 14.12
C PHE A 211 0.96 6.06 13.58
N ALA A 212 0.84 5.91 12.27
CA ALA A 212 -0.15 5.03 11.63
C ALA A 212 0.24 4.73 10.18
N THR A 213 0.00 3.50 9.73
CA THR A 213 -0.02 3.08 8.33
C THR A 213 -1.26 2.21 8.13
N SER A 214 -2.22 2.67 7.32
CA SER A 214 -3.46 1.90 7.10
C SER A 214 -3.33 1.01 5.87
N ILE A 215 -3.81 -0.25 5.99
CA ILE A 215 -3.85 -1.18 4.85
C ILE A 215 -5.26 -1.71 4.59
N SER A 216 -5.51 -2.09 3.34
CA SER A 216 -6.74 -2.81 2.95
C SER A 216 -6.88 -4.11 3.74
N PRO A 217 -8.10 -4.51 4.17
CA PRO A 217 -8.34 -5.81 4.78
C PRO A 217 -8.27 -6.97 3.78
N TRP A 218 -8.05 -6.68 2.51
CA TRP A 218 -8.07 -7.65 1.42
C TRP A 218 -6.70 -7.72 0.73
N VAL A 219 -6.09 -8.92 0.75
CA VAL A 219 -4.89 -9.23 -0.02
C VAL A 219 -5.31 -9.80 -1.37
N VAL A 220 -5.00 -9.09 -2.45
CA VAL A 220 -5.24 -9.57 -3.82
C VAL A 220 -4.05 -10.40 -4.26
N PRO A 221 -4.23 -11.72 -4.54
CA PRO A 221 -3.12 -12.56 -5.00
C PRO A 221 -2.53 -12.05 -6.32
N LEU A 222 -1.20 -12.10 -6.48
CA LEU A 222 -0.55 -11.70 -7.75
C LEU A 222 -1.15 -12.43 -8.95
N ALA A 223 -1.54 -13.70 -8.80
CA ALA A 223 -2.18 -14.49 -9.85
C ALA A 223 -3.56 -13.97 -10.32
N ALA A 224 -4.14 -12.97 -9.65
CA ALA A 224 -5.37 -12.31 -10.10
C ALA A 224 -5.08 -11.14 -11.04
N LEU A 225 -3.87 -10.60 -11.05
CA LEU A 225 -3.48 -9.38 -11.74
C LEU A 225 -2.87 -9.67 -13.11
N ALA A 226 -3.26 -8.90 -14.12
CA ALA A 226 -2.55 -8.91 -15.39
C ALA A 226 -1.20 -8.21 -15.25
N THR A 227 -0.18 -8.79 -15.84
CA THR A 227 1.17 -8.23 -15.88
C THR A 227 1.36 -7.34 -17.11
N ARG A 228 2.34 -6.45 -17.05
CA ARG A 228 2.81 -5.62 -18.15
C ARG A 228 4.34 -5.62 -18.19
N PRO A 229 4.98 -5.21 -19.29
CA PRO A 229 6.43 -5.00 -19.32
C PRO A 229 6.87 -4.04 -18.22
N ALA A 230 8.03 -4.31 -17.62
CA ALA A 230 8.67 -3.38 -16.69
C ALA A 230 8.99 -2.04 -17.38
N PRO A 231 9.06 -0.92 -16.64
CA PRO A 231 9.42 0.37 -17.21
C PRO A 231 10.85 0.35 -17.77
N VAL A 232 11.07 1.13 -18.83
CA VAL A 232 12.43 1.40 -19.31
C VAL A 232 13.07 2.40 -18.37
N GLN A 233 14.29 2.09 -17.93
CA GLN A 233 15.02 2.90 -16.95
C GLN A 233 16.30 3.47 -17.56
N ASP A 234 16.57 4.73 -17.28
CA ASP A 234 17.79 5.44 -17.63
C ASP A 234 18.32 6.20 -16.39
N PRO A 235 19.55 5.92 -15.93
CA PRO A 235 20.52 4.94 -16.47
C PRO A 235 20.09 3.49 -16.31
N VAL A 236 20.69 2.60 -17.12
CA VAL A 236 20.47 1.14 -16.97
C VAL A 236 20.88 0.72 -15.56
N PRO A 237 19.99 0.05 -14.79
CA PRO A 237 20.31 -0.38 -13.44
C PRO A 237 21.45 -1.39 -13.36
N HIS A 238 22.11 -1.47 -12.19
CA HIS A 238 23.07 -2.54 -11.90
C HIS A 238 22.46 -3.93 -12.08
N ASP A 239 23.30 -4.95 -12.33
CA ASP A 239 22.88 -6.30 -12.66
C ASP A 239 21.84 -6.89 -11.70
N TYR A 240 21.99 -6.69 -10.38
CA TYR A 240 21.05 -7.19 -9.39
C TYR A 240 19.67 -6.53 -9.44
N LEU A 241 19.57 -5.35 -10.09
CA LEU A 241 18.33 -4.61 -10.30
C LEU A 241 17.82 -4.71 -11.73
N ARG A 242 18.50 -5.43 -12.64
CA ARG A 242 17.96 -5.57 -14.00
C ARG A 242 16.58 -6.20 -13.95
N PRO A 243 15.55 -5.57 -14.57
CA PRO A 243 14.21 -6.12 -14.56
C PRO A 243 14.21 -7.48 -15.29
N ALA A 244 14.05 -8.56 -14.56
CA ALA A 244 13.81 -9.89 -15.12
C ALA A 244 12.32 -10.26 -15.08
N GLY A 245 11.49 -9.36 -14.58
CA GLY A 245 10.07 -9.56 -14.35
C GLY A 245 9.21 -8.53 -15.09
N HIS A 246 8.05 -8.32 -14.53
CA HIS A 246 6.98 -7.49 -15.06
C HIS A 246 6.59 -6.40 -14.07
N GLY A 247 5.82 -5.42 -14.55
CA GLY A 247 5.11 -4.45 -13.76
C GLY A 247 3.61 -4.72 -13.75
N TYR A 248 2.86 -3.81 -13.13
CA TYR A 248 1.41 -3.87 -13.03
C TYR A 248 0.78 -2.53 -13.46
N ASP A 249 -0.42 -2.58 -14.06
CA ASP A 249 -1.22 -1.39 -14.37
C ASP A 249 -2.31 -1.20 -13.31
N LEU A 250 -1.87 -0.89 -12.06
CA LEU A 250 -2.82 -0.56 -11.01
C LEU A 250 -3.23 0.91 -11.12
N ARG A 251 -4.49 1.18 -10.84
CA ARG A 251 -5.09 2.52 -10.90
C ARG A 251 -5.68 2.84 -9.55
N LEU A 252 -5.16 3.86 -8.91
CA LEU A 252 -5.66 4.33 -7.64
C LEU A 252 -6.64 5.50 -7.83
N SER A 253 -7.48 5.72 -6.85
CA SER A 253 -8.27 6.94 -6.69
C SER A 253 -8.24 7.36 -5.23
N VAL A 254 -8.05 8.65 -5.01
CA VAL A 254 -8.05 9.27 -3.68
C VAL A 254 -9.31 10.12 -3.55
N GLU A 255 -10.08 9.86 -2.53
CA GLU A 255 -11.29 10.58 -2.18
C GLU A 255 -11.08 11.27 -0.83
N TRP A 256 -11.38 12.57 -0.77
CA TRP A 256 -11.31 13.40 0.42
C TRP A 256 -12.71 13.94 0.72
N ASN A 257 -13.32 13.55 1.83
CA ASN A 257 -14.70 13.92 2.21
C ASN A 257 -15.67 13.77 1.01
N ASP A 258 -15.79 12.55 0.48
CA ASP A 258 -16.65 12.19 -0.66
C ASP A 258 -16.32 12.90 -1.99
N THR A 259 -15.19 13.61 -2.06
CA THR A 259 -14.68 14.25 -3.28
C THR A 259 -13.50 13.48 -3.84
N VAL A 260 -13.60 12.95 -5.05
CA VAL A 260 -12.43 12.36 -5.72
C VAL A 260 -11.48 13.48 -6.15
N VAL A 261 -10.33 13.56 -5.49
CA VAL A 261 -9.35 14.64 -5.67
C VAL A 261 -8.16 14.23 -6.53
N SER A 262 -7.89 12.93 -6.68
CA SER A 262 -6.74 12.45 -7.44
C SER A 262 -6.95 11.01 -7.96
N ARG A 263 -6.22 10.66 -9.06
CA ARG A 263 -6.21 9.33 -9.69
C ARG A 263 -4.78 8.89 -10.03
N PRO A 264 -3.98 8.51 -9.03
CA PRO A 264 -2.59 8.11 -9.22
C PRO A 264 -2.45 6.81 -10.05
N PRO A 265 -1.67 6.80 -11.12
CA PRO A 265 -1.42 5.61 -11.95
C PRO A 265 -0.14 4.87 -11.51
N PHE A 266 -0.26 3.67 -10.95
CA PHE A 266 0.89 2.88 -10.50
C PHE A 266 1.84 2.49 -11.65
N ARG A 267 1.34 2.42 -12.87
CA ARG A 267 2.16 2.11 -14.05
C ARG A 267 3.30 3.12 -14.31
N GLU A 268 3.21 4.32 -13.71
CA GLU A 268 4.21 5.39 -13.81
C GLU A 268 5.35 5.26 -12.75
N MET A 269 5.31 4.19 -11.94
CA MET A 269 6.39 3.93 -10.98
C MET A 269 7.69 3.60 -11.71
N TYR A 270 8.80 4.24 -11.29
CA TYR A 270 10.12 4.02 -11.88
C TYR A 270 10.74 2.70 -11.42
N TRP A 271 10.70 2.40 -10.12
CA TRP A 271 11.18 1.14 -9.56
C TRP A 271 10.04 0.14 -9.43
N THR A 272 10.24 -1.08 -9.94
CA THR A 272 9.26 -2.17 -9.81
C THR A 272 9.32 -2.82 -8.43
N ALA A 273 8.24 -3.49 -8.03
CA ALA A 273 8.20 -4.25 -6.79
C ALA A 273 9.27 -5.35 -6.71
N ALA A 274 9.60 -5.97 -7.85
CA ALA A 274 10.67 -6.97 -7.93
C ALA A 274 12.05 -6.35 -7.66
N GLN A 275 12.31 -5.13 -8.15
CA GLN A 275 13.54 -4.40 -7.88
C GLN A 275 13.63 -3.92 -6.42
N GLN A 276 12.51 -3.51 -5.83
CA GLN A 276 12.43 -3.16 -4.41
C GLN A 276 12.81 -4.37 -3.53
N LEU A 277 12.22 -5.53 -3.79
CA LEU A 277 12.53 -6.77 -3.06
C LEU A 277 14.00 -7.22 -3.23
N ALA A 278 14.50 -7.12 -4.46
CA ALA A 278 15.90 -7.44 -4.73
C ALA A 278 16.85 -6.50 -3.96
N HIS A 279 16.55 -5.20 -3.94
CA HIS A 279 17.36 -4.23 -3.19
C HIS A 279 17.29 -4.44 -1.69
N LEU A 280 16.10 -4.76 -1.17
CA LEU A 280 15.88 -5.02 0.25
C LEU A 280 16.72 -6.21 0.77
N THR A 281 17.08 -7.16 -0.11
CA THR A 281 17.70 -8.41 0.31
C THR A 281 19.10 -8.66 -0.25
N VAL A 282 19.61 -7.83 -1.17
CA VAL A 282 20.89 -8.07 -1.88
C VAL A 282 22.10 -8.16 -0.94
N ASN A 283 22.08 -7.43 0.16
CA ASN A 283 23.14 -7.42 1.18
C ASN A 283 23.15 -8.67 2.09
N GLY A 284 22.17 -9.56 1.94
CA GLY A 284 21.99 -10.75 2.79
C GLY A 284 20.93 -10.56 3.90
N ALA A 285 20.28 -9.41 3.97
CA ALA A 285 19.10 -9.24 4.82
C ALA A 285 18.01 -10.23 4.38
N SER A 286 17.32 -10.83 5.36
CA SER A 286 16.25 -11.78 5.10
C SER A 286 14.89 -11.09 5.20
N VAL A 287 13.95 -11.57 4.41
CA VAL A 287 12.51 -11.30 4.56
C VAL A 287 11.80 -12.51 5.15
N ARG A 288 10.69 -12.28 5.82
CA ARG A 288 9.87 -13.31 6.49
C ARG A 288 8.45 -13.30 5.95
N THR A 289 7.71 -14.39 6.19
CA THR A 289 6.27 -14.41 5.95
C THR A 289 5.58 -13.31 6.75
N GLY A 290 4.83 -12.46 6.05
CA GLY A 290 4.14 -11.32 6.66
C GLY A 290 4.92 -10.01 6.63
N ASP A 291 6.16 -9.99 6.14
CA ASP A 291 6.82 -8.71 5.84
C ASP A 291 6.03 -7.97 4.75
N LEU A 292 5.82 -6.69 5.01
CA LEU A 292 5.16 -5.75 4.11
C LEU A 292 6.20 -4.76 3.58
N TYR A 293 6.27 -4.58 2.27
CA TYR A 293 6.98 -3.44 1.73
C TYR A 293 6.08 -2.64 0.80
N ALA A 294 6.07 -1.33 0.99
CA ALA A 294 5.25 -0.40 0.23
C ALA A 294 6.04 0.28 -0.89
N SER A 295 5.35 0.67 -1.92
CA SER A 295 5.95 1.23 -3.14
C SER A 295 6.54 2.62 -2.96
N GLY A 296 6.18 3.30 -1.88
CA GLY A 296 6.21 4.75 -1.83
C GLY A 296 5.03 5.35 -2.57
N THR A 297 4.79 6.63 -2.32
CA THR A 297 3.67 7.38 -2.90
C THR A 297 3.57 7.18 -4.41
N VAL A 298 2.42 6.76 -4.88
CA VAL A 298 2.13 6.61 -6.31
C VAL A 298 1.73 7.95 -6.88
N SER A 299 2.50 8.48 -7.83
CA SER A 299 2.17 9.71 -8.53
C SER A 299 2.46 9.59 -10.03
N GLY A 300 1.64 10.24 -10.85
CA GLY A 300 1.85 10.37 -12.29
C GLY A 300 2.24 11.80 -12.70
N PRO A 301 2.39 12.07 -14.00
CA PRO A 301 2.85 13.36 -14.51
C PRO A 301 1.90 14.52 -14.23
N GLU A 302 0.59 14.28 -14.22
CA GLU A 302 -0.41 15.34 -14.09
C GLU A 302 -0.69 15.68 -12.62
N ARG A 303 -1.25 16.86 -12.36
CA ARG A 303 -1.56 17.32 -11.00
C ARG A 303 -2.61 16.44 -10.33
N ASP A 304 -3.67 16.08 -11.04
CA ASP A 304 -4.73 15.20 -10.56
C ASP A 304 -4.33 13.71 -10.46
N GLN A 305 -3.04 13.43 -10.64
CA GLN A 305 -2.40 12.14 -10.45
C GLN A 305 -1.42 12.13 -9.27
N ALA A 306 -1.44 13.16 -8.43
CA ALA A 306 -0.62 13.22 -7.22
C ALA A 306 -1.13 12.24 -6.15
N GLY A 307 -0.24 11.48 -5.54
CA GLY A 307 -0.57 10.48 -4.52
C GLY A 307 -0.63 11.03 -3.10
N CYS A 308 -0.28 12.30 -2.89
CA CYS A 308 -0.34 12.96 -1.58
C CYS A 308 -0.79 14.41 -1.71
N PHE A 309 -1.26 15.00 -0.59
CA PHE A 309 -1.77 16.37 -0.60
C PHE A 309 -0.65 17.41 -0.64
N LEU A 310 0.54 17.09 -0.10
CA LEU A 310 1.74 17.93 -0.26
C LEU A 310 1.99 18.28 -1.73
N GLU A 311 1.87 17.29 -2.63
CA GLU A 311 2.00 17.50 -4.08
C GLU A 311 0.78 18.21 -4.66
N LEU A 312 -0.41 17.69 -4.36
CA LEU A 312 -1.69 18.13 -4.94
C LEU A 312 -1.97 19.60 -4.64
N THR A 313 -1.64 20.04 -3.43
CA THR A 313 -1.90 21.40 -2.93
C THR A 313 -0.68 22.32 -2.95
N VAL A 314 0.45 21.83 -3.48
CA VAL A 314 1.75 22.56 -3.49
C VAL A 314 2.06 23.10 -2.09
N ASP A 315 2.23 22.16 -1.13
CA ASP A 315 2.46 22.48 0.30
C ASP A 315 1.36 23.38 0.92
N GLY A 316 0.11 23.18 0.48
CA GLY A 316 -1.06 23.93 0.99
C GLY A 316 -1.26 25.32 0.39
N THR A 317 -0.39 25.76 -0.52
CA THR A 317 -0.50 27.08 -1.17
C THR A 317 -1.63 27.14 -2.22
N GLU A 318 -2.00 26.00 -2.76
CA GLU A 318 -3.05 25.83 -3.75
C GLU A 318 -4.11 24.81 -3.24
N PRO A 319 -4.97 25.22 -2.29
CA PRO A 319 -5.89 24.29 -1.65
C PRO A 319 -6.91 23.69 -2.64
N VAL A 320 -7.37 22.47 -2.33
CA VAL A 320 -8.40 21.76 -3.10
C VAL A 320 -9.76 22.19 -2.61
N LYS A 321 -10.70 22.44 -3.55
CA LYS A 321 -12.11 22.66 -3.25
C LYS A 321 -12.83 21.32 -3.19
N LEU A 322 -13.51 21.05 -2.06
CA LEU A 322 -14.31 19.85 -1.83
C LEU A 322 -15.76 20.03 -2.27
N ALA A 323 -16.52 18.94 -2.36
CA ALA A 323 -17.91 18.95 -2.81
C ALA A 323 -18.84 19.74 -1.87
N ASP A 324 -18.52 19.82 -0.58
CA ASP A 324 -19.23 20.61 0.42
C ASP A 324 -18.96 22.13 0.31
N GLY A 325 -18.11 22.53 -0.65
CA GLY A 325 -17.70 23.92 -0.89
C GLY A 325 -16.53 24.41 -0.03
N SER A 326 -16.07 23.62 0.94
CA SER A 326 -14.88 23.94 1.73
C SER A 326 -13.59 23.79 0.91
N THR A 327 -12.51 24.39 1.40
CA THR A 327 -11.18 24.26 0.80
C THR A 327 -10.19 23.69 1.81
N ARG A 328 -9.28 22.84 1.34
CA ARG A 328 -8.28 22.16 2.18
C ARG A 328 -6.90 22.19 1.54
N GLY A 329 -5.89 22.53 2.34
CA GLY A 329 -4.47 22.30 2.00
C GLY A 329 -3.96 21.00 2.59
N TYR A 330 -4.38 20.71 3.83
CA TYR A 330 -4.04 19.52 4.60
C TYR A 330 -5.28 19.05 5.40
N LEU A 331 -5.19 17.83 5.95
CA LEU A 331 -6.30 17.21 6.69
C LEU A 331 -6.62 17.96 7.99
N ALA A 332 -7.89 18.25 8.18
CA ALA A 332 -8.47 18.70 9.44
C ALA A 332 -9.01 17.52 10.26
N ASP A 333 -9.27 17.75 11.56
CA ASP A 333 -9.99 16.77 12.39
C ASP A 333 -11.40 16.59 11.84
N GLY A 334 -11.87 15.35 11.78
CA GLY A 334 -13.13 14.97 11.14
C GLY A 334 -13.02 14.67 9.64
N ASP A 335 -11.94 15.08 8.96
CA ASP A 335 -11.75 14.72 7.55
C ASP A 335 -11.58 13.21 7.39
N THR A 336 -12.18 12.67 6.34
CA THR A 336 -12.08 11.27 5.96
C THR A 336 -11.41 11.14 4.60
N VAL A 337 -10.44 10.23 4.49
CA VAL A 337 -9.82 9.86 3.21
C VAL A 337 -10.14 8.42 2.88
N THR A 338 -10.48 8.16 1.61
CA THR A 338 -10.63 6.81 1.08
C THR A 338 -9.76 6.63 -0.16
N ILE A 339 -8.86 5.66 -0.13
CA ILE A 339 -8.06 5.24 -1.28
C ILE A 339 -8.67 3.95 -1.82
N ARG A 340 -9.04 3.93 -3.10
CA ARG A 340 -9.50 2.73 -3.81
C ARG A 340 -8.54 2.38 -4.93
N GLY A 341 -8.52 1.09 -5.31
CA GLY A 341 -7.67 0.62 -6.38
C GLY A 341 -8.35 -0.40 -7.27
N SER A 342 -7.93 -0.42 -8.53
CA SER A 342 -8.33 -1.42 -9.51
C SER A 342 -7.18 -1.77 -10.45
N ALA A 343 -7.27 -2.92 -11.10
CA ALA A 343 -6.29 -3.39 -12.08
C ALA A 343 -6.96 -4.20 -13.19
N PRO A 344 -6.34 -4.35 -14.36
CA PRO A 344 -6.70 -5.40 -15.30
C PRO A 344 -6.50 -6.78 -14.67
N GLY A 345 -7.49 -7.65 -14.82
CA GLY A 345 -7.43 -9.03 -14.33
C GLY A 345 -6.63 -9.96 -15.26
N ALA A 346 -5.92 -10.93 -14.70
CA ALA A 346 -5.14 -11.93 -15.45
C ALA A 346 -6.01 -12.77 -16.43
N ARG A 347 -7.31 -12.85 -16.18
CA ARG A 347 -8.29 -13.52 -17.04
C ARG A 347 -9.18 -12.55 -17.83
N GLY A 348 -8.76 -11.29 -17.90
CA GLY A 348 -9.56 -10.19 -18.44
C GLY A 348 -10.45 -9.53 -17.39
N GLY A 349 -11.18 -8.50 -17.80
CA GLY A 349 -12.01 -7.70 -16.89
C GLY A 349 -11.21 -6.83 -15.93
N THR A 350 -11.86 -6.38 -14.86
CA THR A 350 -11.29 -5.52 -13.83
C THR A 350 -11.28 -6.23 -12.48
N VAL A 351 -10.17 -6.12 -11.78
CA VAL A 351 -9.94 -6.60 -10.41
C VAL A 351 -9.93 -5.39 -9.48
N ALA A 352 -10.73 -5.41 -8.41
CA ALA A 352 -10.69 -4.41 -7.36
C ALA A 352 -9.65 -4.80 -6.29
N LEU A 353 -8.91 -3.79 -5.78
CA LEU A 353 -7.85 -4.00 -4.78
C LEU A 353 -8.32 -3.74 -3.34
N GLY A 354 -9.61 -3.48 -3.15
CA GLY A 354 -10.15 -3.06 -1.87
C GLY A 354 -10.15 -1.55 -1.69
N GLU A 355 -10.28 -1.14 -0.44
CA GLU A 355 -10.16 0.27 -0.05
C GLU A 355 -9.38 0.42 1.26
N VAL A 356 -8.75 1.56 1.40
CA VAL A 356 -8.18 2.05 2.66
C VAL A 356 -8.90 3.33 3.03
N ARG A 357 -9.60 3.31 4.16
CA ARG A 357 -10.34 4.45 4.69
C ARG A 357 -9.82 4.81 6.08
N GLY A 358 -9.68 6.10 6.36
CA GLY A 358 -9.36 6.59 7.69
C GLY A 358 -10.00 7.95 7.93
N THR A 359 -10.48 8.16 9.16
CA THR A 359 -11.01 9.45 9.63
C THR A 359 -10.07 10.01 10.67
N VAL A 360 -9.68 11.28 10.52
CA VAL A 360 -8.80 11.97 11.47
C VAL A 360 -9.58 12.32 12.73
N VAL A 361 -8.99 11.98 13.88
CA VAL A 361 -9.51 12.37 15.20
C VAL A 361 -8.46 13.20 15.94
N GLY A 362 -8.93 14.23 16.67
CA GLY A 362 -8.09 15.15 17.44
C GLY A 362 -7.57 14.57 18.75
#